data_be8a797b6efdde136f7a2a8490254a97
#
_entry.id   be8a797b6efdde136f7a2a8490254a97
#
_cell.length_a   1.000
_cell.length_b   1.000
_cell.length_c   1.000
_cell.angle_alpha   90.00
_cell.angle_beta   90.00
_cell.angle_gamma   90.00
#
_symmetry.space_group_name_H-M   'P 1'
#
loop_
_entity.id
_entity.type
_entity.pdbx_description
1 polymer ?
#
loop_
_entity_poly.entity_id
_entity_poly.type
_entity_poly.pdbx_seq_one_letter_code
_entity_poly.pdbx_strand_id
1 'polypeptide(L)'
;IGQELTEVCIAAAGRVLKTVTTNISYDFPEETVVTGEDIHTLDLLGIEKAQSILKEMNDTRYKFYCVGYSVMKYFLNDEPFSSLESHKAERISEDIIVTFLPEDVVDGLYAAVGMAGLTVANMTLEPIAAINVAIPENYRLLNIALVDIGAGTSDISVTRDGSIIAYGMIPLAGDEITELIVQSYLVDFNTAEQIKLSSGMEDQVTYKDIMMIEHTIPSKDVWKLTESVVDKMTTEVAAKIKELNGDKSVSAAFIVGGGGKIHGYTEMLAKKLDLPAERVALRGEEVLQEVTFLQTEIQKDPLLVTPIGICLNYYDQRNSFIMVRFNGERIKLYDNNKLTIVDAALQAGFPNEELFPKRGKELNFTVNGTPRIVRGELGESAEIYMNDRLVNINTPLEPNSDIVIEASTQGEAAVCTLEQLDEYSSSDMKVIVNGRIVRCPKCLEVNGSLELPSYEIKEGDAVETRSFYTVEQLAAF
;
A
#
# COMPACT_ATOMS: atom_id res chain seq x y z
N ILE A 1 13.37 18.99 24.23
CA ILE A 1 13.56 19.39 22.82
C ILE A 1 13.09 20.83 22.61
N GLY A 2 12.13 21.35 23.38
CA GLY A 2 11.64 22.74 23.29
C GLY A 2 10.71 22.98 22.09
N GLN A 3 10.34 21.94 21.34
CA GLN A 3 9.35 21.97 20.29
C GLN A 3 8.28 20.90 20.58
N GLU A 4 7.04 21.20 20.25
CA GLU A 4 5.95 20.25 20.30
C GLU A 4 6.12 19.27 19.14
N LEU A 5 6.10 17.97 19.44
CA LEU A 5 6.14 16.93 18.42
C LEU A 5 4.71 16.67 17.94
N THR A 6 4.49 16.81 16.66
CA THR A 6 3.18 16.57 16.02
C THR A 6 3.16 15.31 15.17
N GLU A 7 4.34 14.84 14.73
CA GLU A 7 4.50 13.70 13.83
C GLU A 7 5.46 12.67 14.41
N VAL A 8 5.25 11.42 14.05
CA VAL A 8 6.09 10.30 14.46
C VAL A 8 6.24 9.29 13.34
N CYS A 9 7.45 8.74 13.20
CA CYS A 9 7.68 7.56 12.36
C CYS A 9 7.45 6.31 13.18
N ILE A 10 6.78 5.33 12.61
CA ILE A 10 6.49 4.05 13.26
C ILE A 10 7.01 2.88 12.42
N ALA A 11 7.25 1.76 13.05
CA ALA A 11 7.48 0.51 12.36
C ALA A 11 6.38 -0.50 12.69
N ALA A 12 6.06 -1.29 11.70
CA ALA A 12 5.18 -2.42 11.87
C ALA A 12 6.01 -3.69 11.99
N ALA A 13 5.69 -4.49 13.01
CA ALA A 13 6.11 -5.88 13.14
C ALA A 13 4.86 -6.72 13.34
N GLY A 14 4.91 -7.99 13.03
CA GLY A 14 3.72 -8.74 13.36
C GLY A 14 3.71 -10.20 12.96
N ARG A 15 3.00 -10.97 13.79
CA ARG A 15 2.74 -12.41 13.63
C ARG A 15 1.91 -12.74 12.37
N VAL A 16 1.32 -11.74 11.73
CA VAL A 16 0.40 -11.88 10.58
C VAL A 16 0.96 -11.26 9.29
N LEU A 17 2.26 -10.97 9.29
CA LEU A 17 2.98 -10.47 8.12
C LEU A 17 2.92 -11.50 6.99
N LYS A 18 2.52 -11.04 5.79
CA LYS A 18 2.51 -11.86 4.57
C LYS A 18 3.51 -11.30 3.58
N THR A 19 4.31 -12.16 3.01
CA THR A 19 5.33 -11.78 2.04
C THR A 19 5.06 -12.50 0.73
N VAL A 20 5.07 -11.76 -0.37
CA VAL A 20 4.91 -12.28 -1.74
C VAL A 20 6.12 -11.88 -2.55
N THR A 21 6.76 -12.84 -3.18
CA THR A 21 7.82 -12.62 -4.16
C THR A 21 7.25 -12.80 -5.54
N THR A 22 7.49 -11.84 -6.44
CA THR A 22 7.05 -11.90 -7.83
C THR A 22 8.06 -11.26 -8.75
N ASN A 23 7.97 -11.60 -10.04
CA ASN A 23 8.69 -10.94 -11.11
C ASN A 23 7.72 -10.08 -11.91
N ILE A 24 8.12 -8.90 -12.33
CA ILE A 24 7.36 -8.02 -13.20
C ILE A 24 8.25 -7.48 -14.31
N SER A 25 7.67 -7.20 -15.47
CA SER A 25 8.36 -6.60 -16.62
C SER A 25 7.55 -5.47 -17.22
N TYR A 26 8.27 -4.52 -17.80
CA TYR A 26 7.72 -3.40 -18.54
C TYR A 26 8.43 -3.29 -19.89
N ASP A 27 7.65 -3.31 -20.99
CA ASP A 27 8.16 -3.23 -22.35
C ASP A 27 7.96 -1.80 -22.88
N PHE A 28 9.03 -1.19 -23.38
CA PHE A 28 8.96 0.11 -24.05
C PHE A 28 8.57 -0.06 -25.52
N PRO A 29 7.79 0.87 -26.11
CA PRO A 29 7.45 0.83 -27.54
C PRO A 29 8.66 0.94 -28.46
N GLU A 30 9.73 1.58 -28.00
CA GLU A 30 11.01 1.75 -28.68
C GLU A 30 12.15 1.83 -27.65
N GLU A 31 13.40 1.61 -28.07
CA GLU A 31 14.56 1.70 -27.19
C GLU A 31 14.61 3.06 -26.50
N THR A 32 14.42 3.06 -25.17
CA THR A 32 14.26 4.25 -24.35
C THR A 32 15.34 4.31 -23.28
N VAL A 33 15.78 5.51 -22.89
CA VAL A 33 16.65 5.71 -21.73
C VAL A 33 15.80 5.63 -20.49
N VAL A 34 16.05 4.63 -19.66
CA VAL A 34 15.31 4.37 -18.42
C VAL A 34 15.50 5.52 -17.43
N THR A 35 14.39 6.03 -16.94
CA THR A 35 14.36 7.11 -15.94
C THR A 35 13.96 6.56 -14.55
N GLY A 36 14.13 7.35 -13.51
CA GLY A 36 13.62 6.99 -12.18
C GLY A 36 12.09 6.83 -12.16
N GLU A 37 11.35 7.54 -13.02
CA GLU A 37 9.88 7.39 -13.14
C GLU A 37 9.50 6.03 -13.74
N ASP A 38 10.30 5.50 -14.69
CA ASP A 38 10.07 4.19 -15.28
C ASP A 38 10.33 3.06 -14.28
N ILE A 39 11.41 3.17 -13.51
CA ILE A 39 11.72 2.22 -12.43
C ILE A 39 10.61 2.21 -11.39
N HIS A 40 10.16 3.39 -11.02
CA HIS A 40 9.06 3.55 -10.09
C HIS A 40 7.75 2.93 -10.59
N THR A 41 7.45 3.11 -11.87
CA THR A 41 6.29 2.48 -12.51
C THR A 41 6.41 0.96 -12.45
N LEU A 42 7.61 0.42 -12.65
CA LEU A 42 7.90 -1.00 -12.56
C LEU A 42 7.64 -1.52 -11.12
N ASP A 43 8.15 -0.81 -10.09
CA ASP A 43 7.91 -1.13 -8.68
C ASP A 43 6.40 -1.20 -8.35
N LEU A 44 5.62 -0.22 -8.83
CA LEU A 44 4.17 -0.18 -8.62
C LEU A 44 3.45 -1.38 -9.26
N LEU A 45 3.81 -1.71 -10.49
CA LEU A 45 3.26 -2.88 -11.18
C LEU A 45 3.63 -4.18 -10.42
N GLY A 46 4.82 -4.25 -9.85
CA GLY A 46 5.27 -5.35 -9.00
C GLY A 46 4.43 -5.48 -7.73
N ILE A 47 4.16 -4.36 -7.05
CA ILE A 47 3.32 -4.31 -5.86
C ILE A 47 1.88 -4.74 -6.18
N GLU A 48 1.31 -4.23 -7.27
CA GLU A 48 -0.04 -4.57 -7.72
C GLU A 48 -0.17 -6.08 -8.04
N LYS A 49 0.81 -6.63 -8.75
CA LYS A 49 0.86 -8.06 -9.05
C LYS A 49 0.96 -8.90 -7.77
N ALA A 50 1.83 -8.50 -6.83
CA ALA A 50 1.96 -9.18 -5.55
C ALA A 50 0.65 -9.14 -4.74
N GLN A 51 -0.07 -8.01 -4.77
CA GLN A 51 -1.37 -7.87 -4.12
C GLN A 51 -2.43 -8.78 -4.75
N SER A 52 -2.42 -8.92 -6.07
CA SER A 52 -3.30 -9.83 -6.79
C SER A 52 -3.03 -11.28 -6.42
N ILE A 53 -1.75 -11.68 -6.39
CA ILE A 53 -1.33 -13.02 -5.94
C ILE A 53 -1.79 -13.27 -4.50
N LEU A 54 -1.62 -12.30 -3.61
CA LEU A 54 -2.04 -12.43 -2.21
C LEU A 54 -3.56 -12.62 -2.09
N LYS A 55 -4.35 -11.90 -2.91
CA LYS A 55 -5.82 -12.06 -2.95
C LYS A 55 -6.23 -13.47 -3.41
N GLU A 56 -5.54 -14.03 -4.40
CA GLU A 56 -5.79 -15.39 -4.89
C GLU A 56 -5.42 -16.47 -3.86
N MET A 57 -4.30 -16.26 -3.13
CA MET A 57 -3.83 -17.20 -2.12
C MET A 57 -4.66 -17.20 -0.83
N ASN A 58 -5.33 -16.10 -0.52
CA ASN A 58 -6.08 -15.94 0.72
C ASN A 58 -7.58 -15.83 0.41
N ASP A 59 -8.31 -16.91 0.68
CA ASP A 59 -9.79 -16.93 0.71
C ASP A 59 -10.33 -16.23 1.99
N THR A 60 -9.64 -15.20 2.45
CA THR A 60 -9.97 -14.49 3.69
C THR A 60 -10.64 -13.15 3.40
N ARG A 61 -11.59 -12.78 4.28
CA ARG A 61 -12.29 -11.49 4.27
C ARG A 61 -11.40 -10.30 4.67
N TYR A 62 -10.12 -10.53 4.97
CA TYR A 62 -9.20 -9.49 5.40
C TYR A 62 -8.63 -8.76 4.21
N LYS A 63 -8.70 -7.44 4.25
CA LYS A 63 -7.92 -6.57 3.38
C LYS A 63 -6.49 -6.50 3.90
N PHE A 64 -5.53 -6.40 2.99
CA PHE A 64 -4.11 -6.31 3.32
C PHE A 64 -3.52 -5.06 2.70
N TYR A 65 -2.72 -4.34 3.49
CA TYR A 65 -1.96 -3.17 3.03
C TYR A 65 -0.50 -3.55 2.77
N CYS A 66 0.05 -3.06 1.68
CA CYS A 66 1.49 -3.08 1.46
C CYS A 66 2.16 -2.15 2.46
N VAL A 67 3.02 -2.70 3.31
CA VAL A 67 3.76 -1.94 4.33
C VAL A 67 5.23 -1.78 4.00
N GLY A 68 5.71 -2.46 2.97
CA GLY A 68 7.07 -2.32 2.47
C GLY A 68 7.36 -3.27 1.32
N TYR A 69 8.36 -2.94 0.54
CA TYR A 69 8.88 -3.80 -0.51
C TYR A 69 10.39 -3.63 -0.64
N SER A 70 11.03 -4.58 -1.33
CA SER A 70 12.43 -4.49 -1.70
C SER A 70 12.63 -5.17 -3.05
N VAL A 71 13.34 -4.51 -3.95
CA VAL A 71 13.74 -5.11 -5.21
C VAL A 71 14.92 -6.03 -4.95
N MET A 72 14.76 -7.30 -5.30
CA MET A 72 15.78 -8.32 -5.12
C MET A 72 16.78 -8.30 -6.27
N LYS A 73 16.32 -8.02 -7.50
CA LYS A 73 17.15 -8.04 -8.70
C LYS A 73 16.50 -7.27 -9.83
N TYR A 74 17.30 -6.49 -10.52
CA TYR A 74 16.91 -5.84 -11.77
C TYR A 74 17.41 -6.61 -12.99
N PHE A 75 16.69 -6.46 -14.09
CA PHE A 75 17.07 -6.99 -15.41
C PHE A 75 16.89 -5.92 -16.48
N LEU A 76 17.90 -5.76 -17.32
CA LEU A 76 17.91 -4.88 -18.48
C LEU A 76 17.92 -5.76 -19.74
N ASN A 77 16.87 -5.72 -20.58
CA ASN A 77 16.73 -6.59 -21.74
C ASN A 77 16.97 -8.08 -21.40
N ASP A 78 16.35 -8.55 -20.31
CA ASP A 78 16.42 -9.90 -19.74
C ASP A 78 17.79 -10.29 -19.12
N GLU A 79 18.79 -9.42 -19.17
CA GLU A 79 20.09 -9.64 -18.51
C GLU A 79 20.13 -9.02 -17.12
N PRO A 80 20.68 -9.72 -16.09
CA PRO A 80 20.79 -9.18 -14.76
C PRO A 80 21.63 -7.91 -14.71
N PHE A 81 21.12 -6.88 -14.05
CA PHE A 81 21.77 -5.58 -13.97
C PHE A 81 21.69 -4.98 -12.55
N SER A 82 22.67 -4.17 -12.18
CA SER A 82 22.73 -3.58 -10.83
C SER A 82 21.88 -2.32 -10.67
N SER A 83 21.69 -1.55 -11.74
CA SER A 83 20.88 -0.33 -11.75
C SER A 83 20.36 -0.09 -13.15
N LEU A 84 19.06 0.19 -13.27
CA LEU A 84 18.41 0.43 -14.56
C LEU A 84 18.54 1.89 -15.02
N GLU A 85 18.67 2.83 -14.07
CA GLU A 85 18.62 4.25 -14.35
C GLU A 85 19.72 4.70 -15.32
N SER A 86 19.35 5.57 -16.26
CA SER A 86 20.23 6.15 -17.30
C SER A 86 20.76 5.14 -18.34
N HIS A 87 20.26 3.90 -18.36
CA HIS A 87 20.60 2.90 -19.37
C HIS A 87 19.49 2.81 -20.43
N LYS A 88 19.87 2.40 -21.64
CA LYS A 88 18.92 2.18 -22.72
C LYS A 88 18.38 0.76 -22.69
N ALA A 89 17.07 0.63 -22.79
CA ALA A 89 16.40 -0.66 -22.83
C ALA A 89 15.17 -0.65 -23.74
N GLU A 90 14.86 -1.80 -24.29
CA GLU A 90 13.56 -2.12 -24.89
C GLU A 90 12.63 -2.74 -23.85
N ARG A 91 13.24 -3.40 -22.81
CA ARG A 91 12.51 -4.05 -21.73
C ARG A 91 13.27 -3.92 -20.43
N ILE A 92 12.54 -3.62 -19.37
CA ILE A 92 13.03 -3.68 -17.99
C ILE A 92 12.19 -4.67 -17.19
N SER A 93 12.83 -5.36 -16.27
CA SER A 93 12.10 -6.23 -15.33
C SER A 93 12.80 -6.30 -13.98
N GLU A 94 12.07 -6.75 -12.97
CA GLU A 94 12.58 -6.93 -11.63
C GLU A 94 11.98 -8.15 -10.92
N ASP A 95 12.75 -8.70 -10.00
CA ASP A 95 12.26 -9.59 -8.96
C ASP A 95 12.05 -8.74 -7.70
N ILE A 96 10.83 -8.70 -7.20
CA ILE A 96 10.42 -7.87 -6.07
C ILE A 96 9.83 -8.73 -4.95
N ILE A 97 10.18 -8.39 -3.72
CA ILE A 97 9.55 -8.93 -2.51
C ILE A 97 8.67 -7.84 -1.88
N VAL A 98 7.40 -8.14 -1.72
CA VAL A 98 6.41 -7.22 -1.19
C VAL A 98 5.82 -7.79 0.09
N THR A 99 5.71 -6.96 1.10
CA THR A 99 5.23 -7.35 2.42
C THR A 99 3.93 -6.63 2.76
N PHE A 100 3.00 -7.40 3.29
CA PHE A 100 1.64 -6.96 3.59
C PHE A 100 1.28 -7.22 5.05
N LEU A 101 0.47 -6.33 5.61
CA LEU A 101 -0.18 -6.49 6.91
C LEU A 101 -1.71 -6.38 6.77
N PRO A 102 -2.47 -7.07 7.63
CA PRO A 102 -3.91 -6.87 7.70
C PRO A 102 -4.28 -5.42 8.03
N GLU A 103 -5.37 -4.94 7.45
CA GLU A 103 -5.93 -3.61 7.67
C GLU A 103 -6.08 -3.28 9.17
N ASP A 104 -6.68 -4.20 9.93
CA ASP A 104 -6.92 -4.02 11.38
C ASP A 104 -5.64 -3.71 12.17
N VAL A 105 -4.51 -4.28 11.76
CA VAL A 105 -3.21 -4.04 12.43
C VAL A 105 -2.70 -2.63 12.11
N VAL A 106 -2.78 -2.24 10.84
CA VAL A 106 -2.37 -0.91 10.39
C VAL A 106 -3.24 0.16 11.05
N ASP A 107 -4.57 -0.03 11.02
CA ASP A 107 -5.52 0.89 11.63
C ASP A 107 -5.33 1.01 13.15
N GLY A 108 -5.03 -0.11 13.82
CA GLY A 108 -4.71 -0.13 15.24
C GLY A 108 -3.48 0.71 15.58
N LEU A 109 -2.42 0.64 14.77
CA LEU A 109 -1.21 1.45 14.94
C LEU A 109 -1.52 2.95 14.76
N TYR A 110 -2.25 3.30 13.69
CA TYR A 110 -2.64 4.70 13.44
C TYR A 110 -3.56 5.24 14.54
N ALA A 111 -4.52 4.43 15.01
CA ALA A 111 -5.40 4.81 16.10
C ALA A 111 -4.63 5.07 17.40
N ALA A 112 -3.66 4.20 17.73
CA ALA A 112 -2.83 4.37 18.92
C ALA A 112 -2.01 5.67 18.86
N VAL A 113 -1.40 5.98 17.73
CA VAL A 113 -0.66 7.23 17.51
C VAL A 113 -1.61 8.43 17.60
N GLY A 114 -2.80 8.37 16.98
CA GLY A 114 -3.81 9.41 17.06
C GLY A 114 -4.31 9.67 18.47
N MET A 115 -4.47 8.62 19.30
CA MET A 115 -4.82 8.76 20.72
C MET A 115 -3.73 9.47 21.53
N ALA A 116 -2.48 9.41 21.10
CA ALA A 116 -1.38 10.17 21.69
C ALA A 116 -1.32 11.64 21.22
N GLY A 117 -2.24 12.07 20.35
CA GLY A 117 -2.27 13.42 19.76
C GLY A 117 -1.22 13.63 18.67
N LEU A 118 -0.70 12.56 18.08
CA LEU A 118 0.31 12.60 17.05
C LEU A 118 -0.24 12.09 15.71
N THR A 119 0.43 12.45 14.62
CA THR A 119 0.19 11.91 13.28
C THR A 119 1.34 11.02 12.84
N VAL A 120 1.04 10.00 12.02
CA VAL A 120 2.07 9.12 11.46
C VAL A 120 2.68 9.78 10.24
N ALA A 121 3.97 10.14 10.33
CA ALA A 121 4.73 10.70 9.21
C ALA A 121 5.20 9.62 8.23
N ASN A 122 5.57 8.45 8.75
CA ASN A 122 5.97 7.29 7.94
C ASN A 122 5.75 5.99 8.72
N MET A 123 5.41 4.94 7.99
CA MET A 123 5.34 3.58 8.51
C MET A 123 6.25 2.67 7.68
N THR A 124 7.15 1.97 8.35
CA THR A 124 8.07 1.01 7.74
C THR A 124 7.96 -0.36 8.39
N LEU A 125 8.74 -1.32 7.95
CA LEU A 125 8.91 -2.62 8.61
C LEU A 125 10.13 -2.57 9.55
N GLU A 126 9.99 -3.16 10.74
CA GLU A 126 11.11 -3.26 11.68
C GLU A 126 12.38 -3.86 11.04
N PRO A 127 12.30 -4.98 10.31
CA PRO A 127 13.49 -5.55 9.67
C PRO A 127 14.15 -4.60 8.66
N ILE A 128 13.38 -3.81 7.90
CA ILE A 128 13.94 -2.84 6.95
C ILE A 128 14.64 -1.71 7.71
N ALA A 129 14.01 -1.20 8.76
CA ALA A 129 14.59 -0.18 9.60
C ALA A 129 15.92 -0.65 10.24
N ALA A 130 15.91 -1.85 10.79
CA ALA A 130 17.11 -2.41 11.44
C ALA A 130 18.26 -2.64 10.45
N ILE A 131 17.98 -3.14 9.24
CA ILE A 131 18.99 -3.36 8.20
C ILE A 131 19.68 -2.06 7.79
N ASN A 132 18.94 -0.96 7.65
CA ASN A 132 19.49 0.31 7.21
C ASN A 132 20.60 0.84 8.14
N VAL A 133 20.54 0.45 9.41
CA VAL A 133 21.57 0.81 10.41
C VAL A 133 22.58 -0.32 10.58
N ALA A 134 22.12 -1.57 10.77
CA ALA A 134 22.98 -2.67 11.17
C ALA A 134 23.85 -3.23 10.03
N ILE A 135 23.39 -3.10 8.77
CA ILE A 135 24.10 -3.62 7.60
C ILE A 135 24.31 -2.48 6.59
N PRO A 136 25.45 -1.78 6.61
CA PRO A 136 25.81 -0.81 5.60
C PRO A 136 25.73 -1.38 4.18
N GLU A 137 25.37 -0.56 3.20
CA GLU A 137 25.09 -0.99 1.81
C GLU A 137 26.21 -1.82 1.18
N ASN A 138 27.44 -1.45 1.41
CA ASN A 138 28.63 -2.17 0.90
C ASN A 138 28.75 -3.61 1.43
N TYR A 139 28.12 -3.94 2.56
CA TYR A 139 28.09 -5.29 3.11
C TYR A 139 26.85 -6.09 2.71
N ARG A 140 25.81 -5.44 2.15
CA ARG A 140 24.58 -6.13 1.70
C ARG A 140 24.82 -7.09 0.52
N LEU A 141 25.95 -6.96 -0.17
CA LEU A 141 26.39 -7.94 -1.17
C LEU A 141 26.63 -9.33 -0.54
N LEU A 142 26.93 -9.37 0.75
CA LEU A 142 27.17 -10.61 1.47
C LEU A 142 25.81 -11.24 1.89
N ASN A 143 25.84 -12.56 2.02
CA ASN A 143 24.70 -13.30 2.54
C ASN A 143 24.70 -13.25 4.07
N ILE A 144 23.99 -12.28 4.64
CA ILE A 144 23.94 -11.98 6.08
C ILE A 144 22.52 -12.13 6.57
N ALA A 145 22.32 -12.78 7.72
CA ALA A 145 21.07 -12.72 8.47
C ALA A 145 21.14 -11.58 9.49
N LEU A 146 20.11 -10.77 9.59
CA LEU A 146 19.87 -9.86 10.70
C LEU A 146 18.74 -10.41 11.56
N VAL A 147 18.95 -10.46 12.86
CA VAL A 147 17.96 -10.92 13.84
C VAL A 147 17.73 -9.81 14.85
N ASP A 148 16.53 -9.22 14.85
CA ASP A 148 16.09 -8.26 15.86
C ASP A 148 15.33 -8.99 16.95
N ILE A 149 15.88 -9.02 18.16
CA ILE A 149 15.30 -9.75 19.29
C ILE A 149 14.67 -8.74 20.23
N GLY A 150 13.36 -8.64 20.13
CA GLY A 150 12.53 -7.80 20.97
C GLY A 150 12.13 -8.48 22.28
N ALA A 151 11.00 -8.04 22.82
CA ALA A 151 10.37 -8.64 24.00
C ALA A 151 9.60 -9.92 23.63
N GLY A 152 8.66 -9.86 22.69
CA GLY A 152 7.78 -10.96 22.34
C GLY A 152 8.07 -11.62 20.98
N THR A 153 8.87 -11.01 20.10
CA THR A 153 9.19 -11.50 18.76
C THR A 153 10.67 -11.40 18.45
N SER A 154 11.14 -12.30 17.60
CA SER A 154 12.44 -12.20 16.94
C SER A 154 12.21 -12.09 15.43
N ASP A 155 12.53 -10.93 14.87
CA ASP A 155 12.36 -10.62 13.47
C ASP A 155 13.64 -10.91 12.70
N ILE A 156 13.51 -11.61 11.58
CA ILE A 156 14.65 -12.13 10.82
C ILE A 156 14.56 -11.60 9.40
N SER A 157 15.69 -11.11 8.90
CA SER A 157 15.85 -10.74 7.51
C SER A 157 17.16 -11.29 6.95
N VAL A 158 17.17 -11.62 5.67
CA VAL A 158 18.35 -12.18 5.00
C VAL A 158 18.70 -11.29 3.81
N THR A 159 19.97 -10.88 3.74
CA THR A 159 20.50 -10.12 2.60
C THR A 159 21.34 -11.03 1.70
N ARG A 160 21.35 -10.71 0.41
CA ARG A 160 22.21 -11.32 -0.59
C ARG A 160 22.26 -10.43 -1.83
N ASP A 161 23.40 -10.36 -2.50
CA ASP A 161 23.58 -9.66 -3.77
C ASP A 161 23.10 -8.18 -3.74
N GLY A 162 23.28 -7.53 -2.60
CA GLY A 162 22.92 -6.13 -2.40
C GLY A 162 21.50 -5.87 -1.89
N SER A 163 20.67 -6.89 -1.85
CA SER A 163 19.24 -6.75 -1.56
C SER A 163 18.77 -7.68 -0.42
N ILE A 164 17.60 -7.36 0.13
CA ILE A 164 16.91 -8.23 1.08
C ILE A 164 16.16 -9.29 0.26
N ILE A 165 16.44 -10.55 0.53
CA ILE A 165 15.85 -11.67 -0.21
C ILE A 165 14.71 -12.36 0.53
N ALA A 166 14.64 -12.22 1.86
CA ALA A 166 13.59 -12.83 2.65
C ALA A 166 13.40 -12.14 4.01
N TYR A 167 12.17 -12.21 4.50
CA TYR A 167 11.77 -11.82 5.86
C TYR A 167 11.09 -12.97 6.56
N GLY A 168 11.28 -13.08 7.88
CA GLY A 168 10.58 -14.03 8.73
C GLY A 168 10.51 -13.54 10.16
N MET A 169 9.67 -14.17 10.96
CA MET A 169 9.50 -13.87 12.36
C MET A 169 9.22 -15.16 13.13
N ILE A 170 9.69 -15.21 14.36
CA ILE A 170 9.31 -16.23 15.33
C ILE A 170 8.75 -15.56 16.60
N PRO A 171 7.69 -16.10 17.22
CA PRO A 171 7.07 -15.52 18.41
C PRO A 171 7.78 -15.99 19.70
N LEU A 172 9.11 -15.91 19.73
CA LEU A 172 9.97 -16.25 20.85
C LEU A 172 11.05 -15.18 21.00
N ALA A 173 11.11 -14.54 22.15
CA ALA A 173 12.05 -13.47 22.43
C ALA A 173 12.30 -13.29 23.95
N GLY A 174 12.61 -12.07 24.38
CA GLY A 174 13.03 -11.79 25.76
C GLY A 174 12.03 -12.15 26.85
N ASP A 175 10.73 -12.13 26.55
CA ASP A 175 9.66 -12.41 27.52
C ASP A 175 9.62 -13.87 27.96
N GLU A 176 10.00 -14.82 27.09
CA GLU A 176 10.11 -16.25 27.44
C GLU A 176 11.08 -16.45 28.63
N ILE A 177 12.16 -15.69 28.64
CA ILE A 177 13.14 -15.74 29.73
C ILE A 177 12.56 -15.08 30.98
N THR A 178 11.89 -13.95 30.85
CA THR A 178 11.26 -13.23 31.94
C THR A 178 10.19 -14.09 32.59
N GLU A 179 9.35 -14.76 31.81
CA GLU A 179 8.32 -15.69 32.31
C GLU A 179 8.91 -16.87 33.07
N LEU A 180 10.02 -17.44 32.58
CA LEU A 180 10.72 -18.52 33.31
C LEU A 180 11.25 -18.05 34.65
N ILE A 181 11.79 -16.81 34.72
CA ILE A 181 12.27 -16.20 35.97
C ILE A 181 11.09 -15.95 36.93
N VAL A 182 9.95 -15.42 36.43
CA VAL A 182 8.70 -15.24 37.21
C VAL A 182 8.32 -16.54 37.92
N GLN A 183 8.27 -17.63 37.17
CA GLN A 183 7.86 -18.94 37.68
C GLN A 183 8.88 -19.55 38.66
N SER A 184 10.17 -19.38 38.37
CA SER A 184 11.24 -20.04 39.14
C SER A 184 11.55 -19.30 40.44
N TYR A 185 11.49 -17.99 40.44
CA TYR A 185 11.84 -17.16 41.61
C TYR A 185 10.61 -16.58 42.32
N LEU A 186 9.40 -16.91 41.85
CA LEU A 186 8.13 -16.47 42.44
C LEU A 186 8.07 -14.93 42.63
N VAL A 187 8.37 -14.21 41.55
CA VAL A 187 8.35 -12.75 41.46
C VAL A 187 7.34 -12.27 40.42
N ASP A 188 6.98 -10.98 40.47
CA ASP A 188 6.20 -10.37 39.41
C ASP A 188 7.05 -10.14 38.15
N PHE A 189 6.39 -9.85 37.02
CA PHE A 189 7.05 -9.68 35.73
C PHE A 189 8.11 -8.58 35.71
N ASN A 190 7.83 -7.43 36.35
CA ASN A 190 8.77 -6.32 36.39
C ASN A 190 10.03 -6.67 37.21
N THR A 191 9.85 -7.35 38.36
CA THR A 191 10.96 -7.85 39.14
C THR A 191 11.79 -8.90 38.38
N ALA A 192 11.13 -9.80 37.65
CA ALA A 192 11.82 -10.78 36.80
C ALA A 192 12.62 -10.10 35.68
N GLU A 193 12.07 -9.06 35.06
CA GLU A 193 12.77 -8.26 34.04
C GLU A 193 14.01 -7.59 34.63
N GLN A 194 13.91 -7.03 35.85
CA GLN A 194 15.06 -6.46 36.56
C GLN A 194 16.11 -7.52 36.87
N ILE A 195 15.72 -8.72 37.33
CA ILE A 195 16.65 -9.85 37.57
C ILE A 195 17.39 -10.20 36.28
N LYS A 196 16.66 -10.32 35.15
CA LYS A 196 17.22 -10.62 33.84
C LYS A 196 18.27 -9.57 33.43
N LEU A 197 17.91 -8.29 33.49
CA LEU A 197 18.79 -7.19 33.13
C LEU A 197 20.03 -7.10 34.04
N SER A 198 19.84 -7.14 35.37
CA SER A 198 20.93 -7.07 36.35
C SER A 198 21.89 -8.25 36.21
N SER A 199 21.39 -9.45 35.89
CA SER A 199 22.26 -10.62 35.69
C SER A 199 23.24 -10.46 34.53
N GLY A 200 22.93 -9.60 33.55
CA GLY A 200 23.83 -9.27 32.45
C GLY A 200 24.89 -8.20 32.81
N MET A 201 24.73 -7.49 33.93
CA MET A 201 25.57 -6.35 34.31
C MET A 201 26.35 -6.57 35.61
N GLU A 202 25.85 -7.39 36.50
CA GLU A 202 26.34 -7.58 37.86
C GLU A 202 26.65 -9.05 38.12
N ASP A 203 27.62 -9.32 39.02
CA ASP A 203 27.98 -10.69 39.41
C ASP A 203 26.93 -11.35 40.31
N GLN A 204 26.14 -10.56 41.01
CA GLN A 204 25.07 -10.97 41.92
C GLN A 204 23.82 -10.13 41.74
N VAL A 205 22.66 -10.79 41.80
CA VAL A 205 21.35 -10.13 41.70
C VAL A 205 20.62 -10.27 43.03
N THR A 206 20.11 -9.12 43.55
CA THR A 206 19.29 -9.08 44.77
C THR A 206 17.86 -8.75 44.37
N TYR A 207 16.89 -9.52 44.89
CA TYR A 207 15.48 -9.33 44.63
C TYR A 207 14.63 -9.75 45.84
N LYS A 208 13.35 -9.35 45.85
CA LYS A 208 12.36 -9.84 46.81
C LYS A 208 11.31 -10.67 46.11
N ASP A 209 11.05 -11.86 46.70
CA ASP A 209 10.00 -12.76 46.17
C ASP A 209 8.59 -12.28 46.62
N ILE A 210 7.56 -13.01 46.17
CA ILE A 210 6.16 -12.75 46.51
C ILE A 210 5.88 -12.77 48.03
N MET A 211 6.73 -13.44 48.79
CA MET A 211 6.65 -13.49 50.27
C MET A 211 7.42 -12.33 50.93
N MET A 212 7.95 -11.39 50.13
CA MET A 212 8.78 -10.25 50.60
C MET A 212 10.10 -10.69 51.22
N ILE A 213 10.55 -11.91 50.98
CA ILE A 213 11.86 -12.42 51.38
C ILE A 213 12.92 -11.93 50.40
N GLU A 214 13.99 -11.35 50.97
CA GLU A 214 15.12 -10.90 50.15
C GLU A 214 16.07 -12.05 49.83
N HIS A 215 16.39 -12.16 48.57
CA HIS A 215 17.32 -13.17 48.03
C HIS A 215 18.47 -12.47 47.31
N THR A 216 19.67 -12.99 47.49
CA THR A 216 20.85 -12.58 46.72
C THR A 216 21.44 -13.85 46.07
N ILE A 217 21.48 -13.88 44.75
CA ILE A 217 21.92 -15.02 44.00
C ILE A 217 23.01 -14.59 42.99
N PRO A 218 23.95 -15.51 42.69
CA PRO A 218 24.95 -15.30 41.61
C PRO A 218 24.23 -15.20 40.25
N SER A 219 24.65 -14.26 39.37
CA SER A 219 24.13 -14.13 38.03
C SER A 219 24.25 -15.42 37.19
N LYS A 220 25.26 -16.22 37.47
CA LYS A 220 25.45 -17.56 36.88
C LYS A 220 24.28 -18.52 37.11
N ASP A 221 23.58 -18.39 38.25
CA ASP A 221 22.40 -19.22 38.53
C ASP A 221 21.21 -18.83 37.65
N VAL A 222 21.06 -17.52 37.34
CA VAL A 222 20.08 -17.00 36.37
C VAL A 222 20.41 -17.53 34.97
N TRP A 223 21.68 -17.45 34.55
CA TRP A 223 22.11 -17.94 33.22
C TRP A 223 21.87 -19.44 33.07
N LYS A 224 22.18 -20.23 34.09
CA LYS A 224 21.92 -21.68 34.09
C LYS A 224 20.43 -22.00 34.04
N LEU A 225 19.61 -21.24 34.75
CA LEU A 225 18.14 -21.37 34.71
C LEU A 225 17.61 -21.13 33.29
N THR A 226 18.09 -20.07 32.62
CA THR A 226 17.58 -19.63 31.32
C THR A 226 18.19 -20.36 30.13
N GLU A 227 19.24 -21.13 30.31
CA GLU A 227 20.00 -21.83 29.25
C GLU A 227 19.09 -22.65 28.31
N SER A 228 18.11 -23.39 28.85
CA SER A 228 17.18 -24.18 28.05
C SER A 228 16.27 -23.35 27.13
N VAL A 229 15.85 -22.15 27.58
CA VAL A 229 15.06 -21.23 26.79
C VAL A 229 15.93 -20.61 25.70
N VAL A 230 17.17 -20.22 26.01
CA VAL A 230 18.12 -19.68 25.04
C VAL A 230 18.46 -20.74 23.98
N ASP A 231 18.62 -22.02 24.36
CA ASP A 231 18.82 -23.12 23.39
C ASP A 231 17.63 -23.29 22.47
N LYS A 232 16.38 -23.22 22.98
CA LYS A 232 15.15 -23.29 22.18
C LYS A 232 15.08 -22.11 21.22
N MET A 233 15.25 -20.87 21.70
CA MET A 233 15.21 -19.66 20.90
C MET A 233 16.22 -19.72 19.75
N THR A 234 17.48 -20.03 20.06
CA THR A 234 18.55 -20.09 19.05
C THR A 234 18.34 -21.21 18.05
N THR A 235 17.72 -22.33 18.46
CA THR A 235 17.36 -23.42 17.56
C THR A 235 16.31 -23.00 16.56
N GLU A 236 15.24 -22.34 17.01
CA GLU A 236 14.17 -21.88 16.13
C GLU A 236 14.62 -20.75 15.21
N VAL A 237 15.43 -19.79 15.73
CA VAL A 237 16.02 -18.74 14.90
C VAL A 237 16.94 -19.33 13.83
N ALA A 238 17.81 -20.26 14.17
CA ALA A 238 18.70 -20.88 13.19
C ALA A 238 17.92 -21.67 12.12
N ALA A 239 16.88 -22.39 12.52
CA ALA A 239 16.02 -23.12 11.60
C ALA A 239 15.32 -22.14 10.64
N LYS A 240 14.79 -21.03 11.15
CA LYS A 240 14.13 -20.00 10.35
C LYS A 240 15.09 -19.29 9.40
N ILE A 241 16.31 -18.96 9.83
CA ILE A 241 17.35 -18.42 8.96
C ILE A 241 17.66 -19.37 7.81
N LYS A 242 17.84 -20.68 8.09
CA LYS A 242 18.11 -21.68 7.06
C LYS A 242 16.93 -21.80 6.09
N GLU A 243 15.69 -21.87 6.58
CA GLU A 243 14.47 -21.88 5.77
C GLU A 243 14.44 -20.68 4.80
N LEU A 244 14.63 -19.46 5.32
CA LEU A 244 14.63 -18.23 4.55
C LEU A 244 15.79 -18.12 3.55
N ASN A 245 16.86 -18.85 3.77
CA ASN A 245 18.07 -18.86 2.94
C ASN A 245 18.15 -20.08 1.99
N GLY A 246 17.04 -20.77 1.73
CA GLY A 246 16.97 -21.94 0.86
C GLY A 246 17.70 -23.16 1.44
N ASP A 247 17.45 -23.45 2.69
CA ASP A 247 18.00 -24.55 3.50
C ASP A 247 19.53 -24.53 3.66
N LYS A 248 20.13 -23.34 3.48
CA LYS A 248 21.57 -23.12 3.64
C LYS A 248 21.86 -22.15 4.77
N SER A 249 23.00 -22.33 5.43
CA SER A 249 23.47 -21.34 6.39
C SER A 249 23.91 -20.06 5.69
N VAL A 250 23.86 -18.94 6.42
CA VAL A 250 24.34 -17.63 5.97
C VAL A 250 25.85 -17.49 6.18
N SER A 251 26.47 -16.45 5.63
CA SER A 251 27.89 -16.17 5.83
C SER A 251 28.21 -15.52 7.17
N ALA A 252 27.26 -14.75 7.72
CA ALA A 252 27.32 -14.13 9.04
C ALA A 252 25.91 -13.87 9.56
N ALA A 253 25.77 -13.71 10.88
CA ALA A 253 24.52 -13.28 11.50
C ALA A 253 24.78 -12.08 12.42
N PHE A 254 24.02 -11.03 12.24
CA PHE A 254 24.03 -9.84 13.08
C PHE A 254 22.78 -9.84 13.97
N ILE A 255 22.97 -9.49 15.22
CA ILE A 255 21.91 -9.46 16.22
C ILE A 255 21.75 -8.03 16.70
N VAL A 256 20.52 -7.57 16.80
CA VAL A 256 20.13 -6.27 17.34
C VAL A 256 18.99 -6.45 18.34
N GLY A 257 18.54 -5.38 18.96
CA GLY A 257 17.49 -5.44 19.97
C GLY A 257 17.98 -5.83 21.36
N GLY A 258 17.13 -5.63 22.36
CA GLY A 258 17.46 -5.87 23.77
C GLY A 258 17.71 -7.33 24.10
N GLY A 259 16.97 -8.23 23.48
CA GLY A 259 17.12 -9.67 23.65
C GLY A 259 18.46 -10.22 23.16
N GLY A 260 19.13 -9.50 22.25
CA GLY A 260 20.47 -9.88 21.79
C GLY A 260 21.55 -9.86 22.86
N LYS A 261 21.30 -9.18 23.99
CA LYS A 261 22.21 -9.12 25.16
C LYS A 261 22.11 -10.35 26.08
N ILE A 262 21.24 -11.29 25.79
CA ILE A 262 21.05 -12.50 26.58
C ILE A 262 22.36 -13.29 26.62
N HIS A 263 22.78 -13.68 27.82
CA HIS A 263 24.03 -14.41 28.01
C HIS A 263 24.06 -15.73 27.20
N GLY A 264 25.12 -15.94 26.43
CA GLY A 264 25.34 -17.15 25.63
C GLY A 264 24.54 -17.25 24.34
N TYR A 265 23.70 -16.24 24.01
CA TYR A 265 22.85 -16.29 22.82
C TYR A 265 23.65 -16.31 21.52
N THR A 266 24.62 -15.44 21.36
CA THR A 266 25.47 -15.33 20.16
C THR A 266 26.24 -16.61 19.90
N GLU A 267 26.86 -17.19 20.94
CA GLU A 267 27.65 -18.43 20.88
C GLU A 267 26.77 -19.63 20.53
N MET A 268 25.57 -19.73 21.12
CA MET A 268 24.64 -20.81 20.82
C MET A 268 24.13 -20.70 19.38
N LEU A 269 23.75 -19.49 18.94
CA LEU A 269 23.28 -19.27 17.57
C LEU A 269 24.37 -19.61 16.55
N ALA A 270 25.62 -19.22 16.81
CA ALA A 270 26.77 -19.58 15.96
C ALA A 270 26.90 -21.09 15.76
N LYS A 271 26.81 -21.83 16.86
CA LYS A 271 26.83 -23.31 16.81
C LYS A 271 25.69 -23.92 15.99
N LYS A 272 24.45 -23.38 16.13
CA LYS A 272 23.26 -23.85 15.40
C LYS A 272 23.32 -23.54 13.91
N LEU A 273 23.99 -22.43 13.55
CA LEU A 273 24.22 -22.00 12.16
C LEU A 273 25.48 -22.64 11.54
N ASP A 274 26.25 -23.40 12.28
CA ASP A 274 27.55 -23.96 11.86
C ASP A 274 28.53 -22.84 11.43
N LEU A 275 28.51 -21.69 12.15
CA LEU A 275 29.39 -20.55 11.92
C LEU A 275 30.46 -20.44 13.00
N PRO A 276 31.65 -19.90 12.66
CA PRO A 276 32.60 -19.40 13.64
C PRO A 276 31.97 -18.34 14.56
N ALA A 277 32.31 -18.36 15.84
CA ALA A 277 31.70 -17.43 16.83
C ALA A 277 31.86 -15.96 16.44
N GLU A 278 32.97 -15.60 15.82
CA GLU A 278 33.26 -14.23 15.35
C GLU A 278 32.38 -13.76 14.16
N ARG A 279 31.59 -14.66 13.57
CA ARG A 279 30.64 -14.32 12.50
C ARG A 279 29.20 -14.14 12.99
N VAL A 280 28.98 -14.27 14.28
CA VAL A 280 27.71 -13.97 14.93
C VAL A 280 27.94 -12.90 15.97
N ALA A 281 27.45 -11.70 15.72
CA ALA A 281 27.78 -10.53 16.54
C ALA A 281 26.55 -9.73 16.91
N LEU A 282 26.51 -9.31 18.18
CA LEU A 282 25.57 -8.28 18.64
C LEU A 282 26.06 -6.92 18.07
N ARG A 283 25.16 -6.22 17.38
CA ARG A 283 25.44 -4.92 16.74
C ARG A 283 24.83 -3.79 17.56
N GLY A 284 25.61 -2.77 17.84
CA GLY A 284 25.17 -1.65 18.67
C GLY A 284 26.05 -0.44 18.48
N GLU A 285 27.03 -0.22 19.37
CA GLU A 285 27.86 0.98 19.35
C GLU A 285 28.58 1.20 18.02
N GLU A 286 29.11 0.14 17.41
CA GLU A 286 29.89 0.21 16.18
C GLU A 286 29.06 0.58 14.93
N VAL A 287 27.76 0.29 14.91
CA VAL A 287 26.87 0.70 13.81
C VAL A 287 26.22 2.06 14.04
N LEU A 288 26.34 2.60 15.25
CA LEU A 288 25.83 3.91 15.63
C LEU A 288 26.92 4.99 15.69
N GLN A 289 28.11 4.75 15.12
CA GLN A 289 29.24 5.69 15.19
C GLN A 289 28.93 7.04 14.53
N GLU A 290 28.19 7.02 13.42
CA GLU A 290 27.82 8.24 12.68
C GLU A 290 26.67 9.00 13.35
N VAL A 291 26.01 8.40 14.35
CA VAL A 291 24.92 9.04 15.08
C VAL A 291 25.49 9.89 16.21
N THR A 292 25.20 11.18 16.19
CA THR A 292 25.57 12.12 17.24
C THR A 292 24.45 12.23 18.28
N PHE A 293 24.70 11.75 19.48
CA PHE A 293 23.80 11.92 20.62
C PHE A 293 24.07 13.27 21.27
N LEU A 294 23.04 14.13 21.31
CA LEU A 294 23.14 15.44 21.96
C LEU A 294 23.09 15.35 23.49
N GLN A 295 22.56 14.25 24.02
CA GLN A 295 22.52 13.98 25.46
C GLN A 295 23.67 13.05 25.84
N THR A 296 24.50 13.46 26.78
CA THR A 296 25.70 12.73 27.21
C THR A 296 25.40 11.46 28.01
N GLU A 297 24.17 11.32 28.53
CA GLU A 297 23.75 10.20 29.35
C GLU A 297 23.26 8.99 28.54
N ILE A 298 22.97 9.18 27.25
CA ILE A 298 22.50 8.10 26.38
C ILE A 298 23.70 7.31 25.85
N GLN A 299 23.75 6.03 26.21
CA GLN A 299 24.73 5.09 25.66
C GLN A 299 24.26 4.55 24.32
N LYS A 300 25.20 4.34 23.39
CA LYS A 300 24.97 3.68 22.10
C LYS A 300 24.70 2.19 22.35
N ASP A 301 23.46 1.80 22.22
CA ASP A 301 22.94 0.50 22.62
C ASP A 301 22.27 -0.22 21.46
N PRO A 302 22.37 -1.56 21.33
CA PRO A 302 21.62 -2.34 20.36
C PRO A 302 20.10 -2.07 20.31
N LEU A 303 19.50 -1.67 21.43
CA LEU A 303 18.11 -1.23 21.52
C LEU A 303 17.77 -0.02 20.64
N LEU A 304 18.77 0.83 20.33
CA LEU A 304 18.55 2.05 19.55
C LEU A 304 18.69 1.85 18.04
N VAL A 305 19.15 0.68 17.60
CA VAL A 305 19.38 0.38 16.17
C VAL A 305 18.10 0.51 15.38
N THR A 306 17.05 -0.21 15.75
CA THR A 306 15.77 -0.21 15.05
C THR A 306 15.05 1.15 15.13
N PRO A 307 14.91 1.82 16.30
CA PRO A 307 14.33 3.16 16.36
C PRO A 307 15.05 4.20 15.50
N ILE A 308 16.39 4.16 15.45
CA ILE A 308 17.16 5.05 14.59
C ILE A 308 16.92 4.71 13.11
N GLY A 309 16.89 3.43 12.78
CA GLY A 309 16.57 2.97 11.43
C GLY A 309 15.17 3.39 10.95
N ILE A 310 14.16 3.40 11.82
CA ILE A 310 12.82 3.91 11.52
C ILE A 310 12.89 5.39 11.09
N CYS A 311 13.65 6.19 11.82
CA CYS A 311 13.82 7.61 11.49
C CYS A 311 14.63 7.79 10.19
N LEU A 312 15.71 7.04 9.99
CA LEU A 312 16.53 7.11 8.77
C LEU A 312 15.73 6.72 7.54
N ASN A 313 14.92 5.65 7.65
CA ASN A 313 14.08 5.20 6.56
C ASN A 313 13.08 6.27 6.08
N TYR A 314 12.63 7.14 6.96
CA TYR A 314 11.80 8.30 6.59
C TYR A 314 12.54 9.26 5.66
N TYR A 315 13.83 9.51 5.90
CA TYR A 315 14.64 10.40 5.06
C TYR A 315 15.03 9.74 3.74
N ASP A 316 15.32 8.45 3.75
CA ASP A 316 15.68 7.68 2.56
C ASP A 316 14.48 7.46 1.63
N GLN A 317 13.28 7.24 2.22
CA GLN A 317 12.03 7.03 1.50
C GLN A 317 11.17 8.30 1.39
N ARG A 318 11.74 9.47 1.62
CA ARG A 318 11.04 10.75 1.73
C ARG A 318 10.12 11.09 0.54
N ASN A 319 10.28 10.41 -0.57
CA ASN A 319 9.47 10.56 -1.78
C ASN A 319 8.63 9.33 -2.11
N SER A 320 8.55 8.33 -1.22
CA SER A 320 8.01 7.04 -1.64
C SER A 320 6.53 6.84 -1.35
N PHE A 321 5.98 7.41 -0.26
CA PHE A 321 4.57 7.18 0.07
C PHE A 321 3.96 8.34 0.86
N ILE A 322 2.72 8.69 0.49
CA ILE A 322 1.84 9.49 1.33
C ILE A 322 0.61 8.66 1.74
N MET A 323 0.12 8.92 2.93
CA MET A 323 -1.16 8.39 3.38
C MET A 323 -2.23 9.46 3.17
N VAL A 324 -3.35 9.07 2.60
CA VAL A 324 -4.54 9.91 2.48
C VAL A 324 -5.76 9.11 2.91
N ARG A 325 -6.83 9.78 3.31
CA ARG A 325 -8.13 9.18 3.50
C ARG A 325 -8.96 9.44 2.25
N PHE A 326 -9.49 8.40 1.64
CA PHE A 326 -10.30 8.48 0.44
C PHE A 326 -11.68 7.85 0.70
N ASN A 327 -12.73 8.65 0.66
CA ASN A 327 -14.11 8.25 1.01
C ASN A 327 -14.20 7.50 2.35
N GLY A 328 -13.42 7.96 3.35
CA GLY A 328 -13.36 7.38 4.69
C GLY A 328 -12.39 6.20 4.84
N GLU A 329 -11.87 5.64 3.75
CA GLU A 329 -10.85 4.57 3.76
C GLU A 329 -9.45 5.18 3.68
N ARG A 330 -8.51 4.65 4.47
CA ARG A 330 -7.10 5.05 4.36
C ARG A 330 -6.45 4.32 3.21
N ILE A 331 -5.79 5.06 2.34
CA ILE A 331 -5.00 4.52 1.25
C ILE A 331 -3.58 5.04 1.31
N LYS A 332 -2.64 4.19 0.94
CA LYS A 332 -1.22 4.51 0.83
C LYS A 332 -0.89 4.72 -0.63
N LEU A 333 -0.45 5.93 -0.96
CA LEU A 333 -0.09 6.31 -2.32
C LEU A 333 1.41 6.46 -2.43
N TYR A 334 1.94 6.08 -3.55
CA TYR A 334 3.35 6.28 -3.85
C TYR A 334 3.57 7.73 -4.28
N ASP A 335 4.43 8.45 -3.56
CA ASP A 335 4.68 9.87 -3.83
C ASP A 335 5.81 10.07 -4.83
N ASN A 336 5.43 10.48 -6.03
CA ASN A 336 6.34 10.92 -7.07
C ASN A 336 6.44 12.46 -7.15
N ASN A 337 6.01 13.17 -6.10
CA ASN A 337 5.89 14.63 -6.03
C ASN A 337 4.94 15.25 -7.08
N LYS A 338 4.13 14.44 -7.75
CA LYS A 338 3.17 14.85 -8.77
C LYS A 338 1.79 14.24 -8.56
N LEU A 339 1.57 13.54 -7.43
CA LEU A 339 0.30 12.90 -7.13
C LEU A 339 -0.83 13.90 -7.10
N THR A 340 -1.93 13.51 -7.71
CA THR A 340 -3.19 14.25 -7.75
C THR A 340 -4.33 13.38 -7.21
N ILE A 341 -5.50 13.97 -7.06
CA ILE A 341 -6.69 13.25 -6.61
C ILE A 341 -7.08 12.12 -7.58
N VAL A 342 -6.76 12.26 -8.88
CA VAL A 342 -6.96 11.17 -9.87
C VAL A 342 -6.18 9.93 -9.45
N ASP A 343 -4.93 10.10 -9.03
CA ASP A 343 -4.07 8.97 -8.65
C ASP A 343 -4.62 8.27 -7.40
N ALA A 344 -5.15 9.05 -6.45
CA ALA A 344 -5.83 8.50 -5.27
C ALA A 344 -7.08 7.71 -5.64
N ALA A 345 -7.90 8.26 -6.54
CA ALA A 345 -9.13 7.62 -7.00
C ALA A 345 -8.85 6.29 -7.73
N LEU A 346 -7.84 6.28 -8.61
CA LEU A 346 -7.41 5.08 -9.33
C LEU A 346 -6.91 4.00 -8.37
N GLN A 347 -6.06 4.36 -7.42
CA GLN A 347 -5.50 3.43 -6.43
C GLN A 347 -6.57 2.90 -5.47
N ALA A 348 -7.55 3.72 -5.11
CA ALA A 348 -8.70 3.30 -4.31
C ALA A 348 -9.65 2.37 -5.08
N GLY A 349 -9.44 2.20 -6.40
CA GLY A 349 -10.34 1.45 -7.25
C GLY A 349 -11.67 2.17 -7.49
N PHE A 350 -11.69 3.51 -7.36
CA PHE A 350 -12.87 4.31 -7.66
C PHE A 350 -13.18 4.22 -9.16
N PRO A 351 -14.44 3.91 -9.56
CA PRO A 351 -14.75 3.70 -10.97
C PRO A 351 -14.49 4.97 -11.80
N ASN A 352 -13.65 4.88 -12.81
CA ASN A 352 -13.40 6.00 -13.73
C ASN A 352 -14.67 6.59 -14.32
N GLU A 353 -15.68 5.75 -14.47
CA GLU A 353 -16.99 6.12 -14.99
C GLU A 353 -17.76 7.07 -14.08
N GLU A 354 -17.41 7.10 -12.79
CA GLU A 354 -18.03 7.94 -11.78
C GLU A 354 -17.24 9.24 -11.54
N LEU A 355 -16.06 9.37 -12.14
CA LEU A 355 -15.27 10.61 -12.10
C LEU A 355 -15.73 11.64 -13.14
N PHE A 356 -16.22 11.17 -14.29
CA PHE A 356 -16.55 12.02 -15.41
C PHE A 356 -18.02 11.90 -15.78
N PRO A 357 -18.70 13.03 -16.06
CA PRO A 357 -20.12 13.02 -16.37
C PRO A 357 -20.39 12.22 -17.65
N LYS A 358 -21.42 11.40 -17.60
CA LYS A 358 -21.87 10.63 -18.76
C LYS A 358 -23.01 11.34 -19.45
N ARG A 359 -23.05 11.24 -20.77
CA ARG A 359 -24.23 11.64 -21.50
C ARG A 359 -25.37 10.66 -21.27
N GLY A 360 -26.58 11.19 -21.27
CA GLY A 360 -27.80 10.40 -21.32
C GLY A 360 -27.85 9.54 -22.58
N LYS A 361 -28.76 8.59 -22.57
CA LYS A 361 -28.94 7.67 -23.70
C LYS A 361 -29.24 8.48 -24.96
N GLU A 362 -28.52 8.23 -26.03
CA GLU A 362 -28.79 8.82 -27.33
C GLU A 362 -30.04 8.19 -27.97
N LEU A 363 -30.68 8.97 -28.85
CA LEU A 363 -31.84 8.57 -29.62
C LEU A 363 -31.44 8.45 -31.10
N ASN A 364 -31.56 7.23 -31.64
CA ASN A 364 -31.24 6.95 -33.03
C ASN A 364 -32.54 6.69 -33.81
N PHE A 365 -32.70 7.40 -34.92
CA PHE A 365 -33.86 7.26 -35.83
C PHE A 365 -33.46 7.62 -37.24
N THR A 366 -34.37 7.52 -38.20
CA THR A 366 -34.11 7.93 -39.57
C THR A 366 -35.08 9.00 -40.00
N VAL A 367 -34.62 9.96 -40.83
CA VAL A 367 -35.45 10.94 -41.51
C VAL A 367 -35.24 10.80 -42.98
N ASN A 368 -36.31 10.46 -43.73
CA ASN A 368 -36.26 10.17 -45.17
C ASN A 368 -35.17 9.15 -45.54
N GLY A 369 -35.02 8.10 -44.72
CA GLY A 369 -34.00 7.06 -44.89
C GLY A 369 -32.57 7.47 -44.46
N THR A 370 -32.37 8.71 -44.02
CA THR A 370 -31.07 9.19 -43.54
C THR A 370 -30.96 9.02 -42.02
N PRO A 371 -29.94 8.33 -41.47
CA PRO A 371 -29.76 8.18 -40.06
C PRO A 371 -29.54 9.53 -39.32
N ARG A 372 -30.19 9.70 -38.20
CA ARG A 372 -30.08 10.84 -37.28
C ARG A 372 -29.80 10.36 -35.88
N ILE A 373 -28.97 11.12 -35.17
CA ILE A 373 -28.65 10.87 -33.78
C ILE A 373 -28.89 12.15 -32.98
N VAL A 374 -29.72 12.07 -31.99
CA VAL A 374 -29.88 13.11 -30.97
C VAL A 374 -29.17 12.65 -29.71
N ARG A 375 -28.20 13.45 -29.23
CA ARG A 375 -27.43 13.09 -28.05
C ARG A 375 -28.18 13.49 -26.79
N GLY A 376 -28.14 12.64 -25.77
CA GLY A 376 -28.65 12.96 -24.45
C GLY A 376 -27.89 14.11 -23.79
N GLU A 377 -28.45 14.66 -22.76
CA GLU A 377 -27.81 15.70 -21.96
C GLU A 377 -26.55 15.20 -21.29
N LEU A 378 -25.63 16.09 -20.99
CA LEU A 378 -24.44 15.76 -20.21
C LEU A 378 -24.85 15.77 -18.72
N GLY A 379 -24.45 14.74 -17.99
CA GLY A 379 -24.64 14.70 -16.54
C GLY A 379 -23.78 15.75 -15.81
N GLU A 380 -23.93 15.81 -14.51
CA GLU A 380 -23.14 16.68 -13.63
C GLU A 380 -21.80 16.04 -13.34
N SER A 381 -20.74 16.86 -13.26
CA SER A 381 -19.40 16.41 -12.91
C SER A 381 -19.34 15.94 -11.47
N ALA A 382 -18.44 15.02 -11.15
CA ALA A 382 -18.16 14.65 -9.78
C ALA A 382 -17.78 15.86 -8.94
N GLU A 383 -18.31 15.96 -7.74
CA GLU A 383 -17.88 16.95 -6.75
C GLU A 383 -16.79 16.35 -5.87
N ILE A 384 -15.67 17.04 -5.78
CA ILE A 384 -14.47 16.56 -5.11
C ILE A 384 -14.11 17.51 -3.98
N TYR A 385 -14.03 16.97 -2.78
CA TYR A 385 -13.63 17.71 -1.59
C TYR A 385 -12.31 17.19 -1.06
N MET A 386 -11.39 18.08 -0.74
CA MET A 386 -10.15 17.77 -0.03
C MET A 386 -10.09 18.63 1.23
N ASN A 387 -10.06 17.99 2.40
CA ASN A 387 -10.11 18.68 3.70
C ASN A 387 -11.30 19.67 3.78
N ASP A 388 -12.50 19.20 3.43
CA ASP A 388 -13.78 19.94 3.37
C ASP A 388 -13.79 21.14 2.39
N ARG A 389 -12.86 21.22 1.45
CA ARG A 389 -12.82 22.25 0.43
C ARG A 389 -13.08 21.65 -0.94
N LEU A 390 -13.97 22.26 -1.71
CA LEU A 390 -14.22 21.90 -3.10
C LEU A 390 -12.96 22.16 -3.93
N VAL A 391 -12.47 21.14 -4.62
CA VAL A 391 -11.23 21.17 -5.38
C VAL A 391 -11.42 20.51 -6.75
N ASN A 392 -10.38 20.57 -7.58
CA ASN A 392 -10.34 19.91 -8.89
C ASN A 392 -9.68 18.53 -8.77
N ILE A 393 -10.08 17.61 -9.65
CA ILE A 393 -9.51 16.25 -9.73
C ILE A 393 -7.98 16.23 -9.94
N ASN A 394 -7.43 17.27 -10.56
CA ASN A 394 -5.99 17.43 -10.78
C ASN A 394 -5.30 18.20 -9.62
N THR A 395 -5.98 18.44 -8.52
CA THR A 395 -5.38 19.10 -7.36
C THR A 395 -4.29 18.20 -6.78
N PRO A 396 -3.07 18.73 -6.54
CA PRO A 396 -2.01 17.99 -5.92
C PRO A 396 -2.41 17.48 -4.53
N LEU A 397 -2.01 16.25 -4.23
CA LEU A 397 -2.24 15.63 -2.93
C LEU A 397 -1.25 16.12 -1.90
N GLU A 398 -1.74 16.31 -0.69
CA GLU A 398 -0.91 16.55 0.49
C GLU A 398 -0.99 15.33 1.42
N PRO A 399 0.09 15.00 2.14
CA PRO A 399 0.06 13.93 3.12
C PRO A 399 -1.07 14.12 4.14
N ASN A 400 -1.74 13.03 4.51
CA ASN A 400 -2.87 12.99 5.44
C ASN A 400 -4.13 13.77 5.00
N SER A 401 -4.28 14.12 3.73
CA SER A 401 -5.50 14.72 3.20
C SER A 401 -6.69 13.79 3.34
N ASP A 402 -7.86 14.37 3.65
CA ASP A 402 -9.16 13.69 3.61
C ASP A 402 -9.85 14.05 2.30
N ILE A 403 -10.08 13.05 1.45
CA ILE A 403 -10.64 13.20 0.11
C ILE A 403 -12.01 12.54 0.09
N VAL A 404 -13.02 13.30 -0.30
CA VAL A 404 -14.37 12.81 -0.52
C VAL A 404 -14.75 13.11 -1.96
N ILE A 405 -15.15 12.08 -2.71
CA ILE A 405 -15.65 12.23 -4.07
C ILE A 405 -17.12 11.81 -4.08
N GLU A 406 -17.98 12.76 -4.44
CA GLU A 406 -19.36 12.50 -4.82
C GLU A 406 -19.39 12.18 -6.32
N ALA A 407 -19.93 11.02 -6.67
CA ALA A 407 -19.88 10.49 -8.03
C ALA A 407 -20.58 11.43 -9.04
N SER A 408 -20.05 11.50 -10.25
CA SER A 408 -20.70 12.16 -11.37
C SER A 408 -22.02 11.48 -11.73
N THR A 409 -22.92 12.22 -12.35
CA THR A 409 -24.22 11.71 -12.76
C THR A 409 -24.25 11.39 -14.27
N GLN A 410 -25.24 10.60 -14.66
CA GLN A 410 -25.59 10.44 -16.05
C GLN A 410 -26.69 11.47 -16.38
N GLY A 411 -26.54 12.19 -17.49
CA GLY A 411 -27.52 13.15 -17.97
C GLY A 411 -28.82 12.48 -18.43
N GLU A 412 -29.81 13.28 -18.67
CA GLU A 412 -31.11 12.80 -19.17
C GLU A 412 -31.00 12.25 -20.59
N ALA A 413 -31.83 11.26 -20.87
CA ALA A 413 -31.89 10.65 -22.20
C ALA A 413 -32.35 11.69 -23.24
N ALA A 414 -31.87 11.53 -24.47
CA ALA A 414 -32.31 12.39 -25.57
C ALA A 414 -33.81 12.29 -25.80
N VAL A 415 -34.45 13.42 -25.86
CA VAL A 415 -35.86 13.56 -26.27
C VAL A 415 -35.90 14.46 -27.49
N CYS A 416 -36.63 14.05 -28.51
CA CYS A 416 -36.83 14.83 -29.73
C CYS A 416 -38.26 14.65 -30.19
N THR A 417 -38.92 15.76 -30.48
CA THR A 417 -40.26 15.73 -31.07
C THR A 417 -40.20 16.02 -32.56
N LEU A 418 -41.24 15.62 -33.30
CA LEU A 418 -41.30 15.86 -34.74
C LEU A 418 -41.20 17.35 -35.11
N GLU A 419 -41.75 18.24 -34.29
CA GLU A 419 -41.68 19.70 -34.53
C GLU A 419 -40.28 20.31 -34.38
N GLN A 420 -39.35 19.58 -33.72
CA GLN A 420 -37.96 19.98 -33.53
C GLN A 420 -37.06 19.60 -34.71
N LEU A 421 -37.55 18.79 -35.66
CA LEU A 421 -36.77 18.41 -36.82
C LEU A 421 -36.67 19.58 -37.81
N ASP A 422 -35.49 19.74 -38.41
CA ASP A 422 -35.28 20.77 -39.48
C ASP A 422 -36.21 20.57 -40.67
N GLU A 423 -36.60 19.33 -40.93
CA GLU A 423 -37.51 18.93 -42.00
C GLU A 423 -38.97 19.27 -41.69
N TYR A 424 -39.29 19.51 -40.41
CA TYR A 424 -40.61 20.05 -40.01
C TYR A 424 -40.75 21.49 -40.47
N SER A 425 -41.72 21.75 -41.31
CA SER A 425 -42.01 23.08 -41.77
C SER A 425 -43.36 23.50 -41.25
N SER A 426 -43.41 24.62 -40.58
CA SER A 426 -44.66 25.24 -40.12
C SER A 426 -45.50 25.82 -41.27
N SER A 427 -45.00 25.74 -42.52
CA SER A 427 -45.76 26.21 -43.68
C SER A 427 -46.91 25.24 -43.99
N ASP A 428 -48.11 25.76 -43.88
CA ASP A 428 -49.31 25.01 -44.21
C ASP A 428 -49.37 24.69 -45.73
N MET A 429 -49.79 23.47 -46.02
CA MET A 429 -50.21 23.11 -47.36
C MET A 429 -51.65 23.61 -47.58
N LYS A 430 -51.90 24.34 -48.66
CA LYS A 430 -53.20 24.84 -49.03
C LYS A 430 -53.82 23.90 -50.04
N VAL A 431 -54.92 23.29 -49.66
CA VAL A 431 -55.69 22.41 -50.53
C VAL A 431 -57.09 22.97 -50.73
N ILE A 432 -57.65 22.95 -51.93
CA ILE A 432 -59.00 23.38 -52.19
C ILE A 432 -59.92 22.14 -52.22
N VAL A 433 -60.82 22.09 -51.24
CA VAL A 433 -61.81 21.01 -51.12
C VAL A 433 -63.18 21.60 -51.29
N ASN A 434 -63.93 21.18 -52.30
CA ASN A 434 -65.28 21.70 -52.61
C ASN A 434 -65.34 23.27 -52.70
N GLY A 435 -64.32 23.88 -53.31
CA GLY A 435 -64.23 25.32 -53.45
C GLY A 435 -63.80 26.10 -52.19
N ARG A 436 -63.48 25.43 -51.10
CA ARG A 436 -62.98 26.03 -49.84
C ARG A 436 -61.49 25.73 -49.68
N ILE A 437 -60.73 26.71 -49.20
CA ILE A 437 -59.33 26.55 -48.88
C ILE A 437 -59.24 25.89 -47.52
N VAL A 438 -58.68 24.66 -47.46
CA VAL A 438 -58.30 23.93 -46.25
C VAL A 438 -56.80 24.11 -46.10
N ARG A 439 -56.34 24.51 -44.91
CA ARG A 439 -54.94 24.60 -44.57
C ARG A 439 -54.57 23.38 -43.75
N CYS A 440 -53.66 22.58 -44.25
CA CYS A 440 -53.18 21.37 -43.59
C CYS A 440 -51.69 21.56 -43.27
N PRO A 441 -51.23 21.20 -42.07
CA PRO A 441 -49.80 21.20 -41.76
C PRO A 441 -49.07 20.25 -42.69
N LYS A 442 -47.78 20.40 -42.92
CA LYS A 442 -46.99 19.35 -43.62
C LYS A 442 -47.06 18.05 -42.86
N CYS A 443 -47.27 16.98 -43.58
CA CYS A 443 -47.36 15.66 -42.98
C CYS A 443 -45.96 15.10 -42.62
N LEU A 444 -45.83 14.60 -41.43
CA LEU A 444 -44.77 13.68 -41.01
C LEU A 444 -45.39 12.34 -40.66
N GLU A 445 -44.86 11.32 -41.29
CA GLU A 445 -45.21 9.93 -40.98
C GLU A 445 -44.11 9.31 -40.13
N VAL A 446 -44.53 8.56 -39.13
CA VAL A 446 -43.62 7.74 -38.32
C VAL A 446 -44.04 6.29 -38.52
N ASN A 447 -43.13 5.49 -39.02
CA ASN A 447 -43.38 4.09 -39.32
C ASN A 447 -44.64 3.84 -40.17
N GLY A 448 -44.95 4.75 -41.09
CA GLY A 448 -46.08 4.67 -42.01
C GLY A 448 -47.40 5.23 -41.46
N SER A 449 -47.42 5.80 -40.26
CA SER A 449 -48.60 6.47 -39.66
C SER A 449 -48.37 7.96 -39.49
N LEU A 450 -49.42 8.78 -39.78
CA LEU A 450 -49.38 10.19 -39.53
C LEU A 450 -49.40 10.48 -38.01
N GLU A 451 -48.39 11.21 -37.55
CA GLU A 451 -48.27 11.55 -36.16
C GLU A 451 -48.38 13.11 -35.95
N LEU A 452 -48.73 13.46 -34.73
CA LEU A 452 -48.83 14.90 -34.34
C LEU A 452 -47.45 15.52 -34.21
N PRO A 453 -47.31 16.85 -34.41
CA PRO A 453 -46.03 17.55 -34.22
C PRO A 453 -45.36 17.32 -32.87
N SER A 454 -46.16 17.08 -31.83
CA SER A 454 -45.69 16.80 -30.45
C SER A 454 -45.33 15.36 -30.20
N TYR A 455 -45.39 14.48 -31.22
CA TYR A 455 -45.00 13.10 -31.07
C TYR A 455 -43.53 13.02 -30.69
N GLU A 456 -43.23 12.31 -29.59
CA GLU A 456 -41.87 12.02 -29.14
C GLU A 456 -41.32 10.84 -29.97
N ILE A 457 -40.27 11.13 -30.74
CA ILE A 457 -39.58 10.12 -31.57
C ILE A 457 -38.96 9.08 -30.68
N LYS A 458 -39.11 7.82 -31.05
CA LYS A 458 -38.57 6.67 -30.32
C LYS A 458 -37.38 6.08 -31.04
N GLU A 459 -36.58 5.31 -30.30
CA GLU A 459 -35.45 4.58 -30.84
C GLU A 459 -35.86 3.69 -32.01
N GLY A 460 -35.20 3.89 -33.15
CA GLY A 460 -35.45 3.13 -34.38
C GLY A 460 -36.61 3.62 -35.24
N ASP A 461 -37.27 4.73 -34.90
CA ASP A 461 -38.35 5.26 -35.74
C ASP A 461 -37.86 5.68 -37.10
N ALA A 462 -38.69 5.45 -38.12
CA ALA A 462 -38.50 5.92 -39.47
C ALA A 462 -39.49 7.06 -39.72
N VAL A 463 -38.96 8.32 -39.76
CA VAL A 463 -39.71 9.51 -40.04
C VAL A 463 -39.62 9.82 -41.52
N GLU A 464 -40.76 10.02 -42.16
CA GLU A 464 -40.86 10.43 -43.58
C GLU A 464 -41.62 11.74 -43.74
N THR A 465 -41.05 12.67 -44.49
CA THR A 465 -41.73 13.89 -44.87
C THR A 465 -42.50 13.70 -46.16
N ARG A 466 -43.78 14.02 -46.16
CA ARG A 466 -44.62 13.98 -47.36
C ARG A 466 -45.13 15.35 -47.71
N SER A 467 -45.24 15.60 -49.03
CA SER A 467 -45.76 16.84 -49.58
C SER A 467 -47.19 16.73 -50.07
N PHE A 468 -47.89 15.68 -49.75
CA PHE A 468 -49.28 15.42 -50.18
C PHE A 468 -50.07 14.67 -49.06
N TYR A 469 -51.39 14.85 -49.13
CA TYR A 469 -52.36 14.08 -48.30
C TYR A 469 -53.14 13.17 -49.23
N THR A 470 -53.51 12.00 -48.73
CA THR A 470 -54.56 11.17 -49.36
C THR A 470 -55.93 11.81 -49.13
N VAL A 471 -56.94 11.46 -49.97
CA VAL A 471 -58.32 11.98 -49.80
C VAL A 471 -58.86 11.57 -48.44
N GLU A 472 -58.53 10.37 -47.96
CA GLU A 472 -58.91 9.83 -46.65
C GLU A 472 -58.30 10.66 -45.52
N GLN A 473 -57.06 11.00 -45.61
CA GLN A 473 -56.36 11.89 -44.62
C GLN A 473 -56.93 13.31 -44.60
N LEU A 474 -57.27 13.87 -45.79
CA LEU A 474 -57.88 15.15 -45.89
C LEU A 474 -59.31 15.20 -45.30
N ALA A 475 -60.00 14.06 -45.24
CA ALA A 475 -61.32 13.99 -44.61
C ALA A 475 -61.32 14.07 -43.10
N ALA A 476 -60.13 13.90 -42.47
CA ALA A 476 -59.91 14.01 -41.03
C ALA A 476 -59.64 15.46 -40.58
N PHE A 477 -59.37 16.39 -41.48
CA PHE A 477 -59.24 17.82 -41.26
C PHE A 477 -60.51 18.56 -41.54
#